data_9b53cb809f2e1385ed9f17a25003aa99
#
_entry.id   9b53cb809f2e1385ed9f17a25003aa99
#
_cell.length_a   1.000
_cell.length_b   1.000
_cell.length_c   1.000
_cell.angle_alpha   90.00
_cell.angle_beta   90.00
_cell.angle_gamma   90.00
#
_symmetry.space_group_name_H-M   'P 1'
#
loop_
_entity.id
_entity.type
_entity.pdbx_description
1 polymer ?
#
loop_
_entity_poly.entity_id
_entity_poly.type
_entity_poly.pdbx_seq_one_letter_code
_entity_poly.pdbx_strand_id
1 'polypeptide(L)' 'MTGMETRLVDLEIRYSHLERQFTELSDIVFGQQKAIEALERELANIRVRLRELGDPVVDEKPPHY' A
#
# COMPACT_ATOMS: atom_id res chain seq x y z
N MET A 1 -28.34 18.79 -30.01
CA MET A 1 -28.27 19.64 -28.86
C MET A 1 -26.93 19.62 -28.29
N THR A 2 -26.29 20.72 -28.39
CA THR A 2 -24.87 20.79 -28.01
C THR A 2 -24.66 20.68 -26.51
N GLY A 3 -25.63 21.11 -25.70
CA GLY A 3 -25.45 21.08 -24.27
C GLY A 3 -25.29 19.67 -23.71
N MET A 4 -26.09 18.75 -24.19
CA MET A 4 -26.03 17.39 -23.69
C MET A 4 -24.79 16.66 -24.18
N GLU A 5 -24.47 16.90 -25.44
CA GLU A 5 -23.26 16.28 -25.97
C GLU A 5 -22.01 16.79 -25.28
N THR A 6 -21.99 18.07 -24.95
CA THR A 6 -20.86 18.66 -24.24
C THR A 6 -20.72 18.03 -22.87
N ARG A 7 -21.83 17.79 -22.20
CA ARG A 7 -21.79 17.17 -20.87
C ARG A 7 -21.30 15.74 -20.95
N LEU A 8 -21.72 15.01 -21.97
CA LEU A 8 -21.26 13.64 -22.11
C LEU A 8 -19.77 13.59 -22.36
N VAL A 9 -19.26 14.48 -23.22
CA VAL A 9 -17.83 14.51 -23.46
C VAL A 9 -17.07 14.87 -22.18
N ASP A 10 -17.61 15.83 -21.45
CA ASP A 10 -16.97 16.24 -20.20
C ASP A 10 -16.94 15.08 -19.20
N LEU A 11 -18.03 14.35 -19.11
CA LEU A 11 -18.07 13.20 -18.21
C LEU A 11 -17.10 12.11 -18.64
N GLU A 12 -16.99 11.90 -19.93
CA GLU A 12 -16.05 10.90 -20.43
C GLU A 12 -14.62 11.27 -20.09
N ILE A 13 -14.29 12.55 -20.22
CA ILE A 13 -12.96 13.01 -19.88
C ILE A 13 -12.68 12.81 -18.40
N ARG A 14 -13.64 13.18 -17.57
CA ARG A 14 -13.48 13.00 -16.13
C ARG A 14 -13.36 11.55 -15.74
N TYR A 15 -14.16 10.72 -16.40
CA TYR A 15 -14.10 9.29 -16.13
C TYR A 15 -12.72 8.73 -16.48
N SER A 16 -12.17 9.15 -17.61
CA SER A 16 -10.85 8.70 -18.02
C SER A 16 -9.79 9.12 -17.02
N HIS A 17 -9.91 10.36 -16.51
CA HIS A 17 -8.97 10.82 -15.49
C HIS A 17 -9.09 10.00 -14.22
N LEU A 18 -10.30 9.71 -13.81
CA LEU A 18 -10.51 8.91 -12.60
C LEU A 18 -9.98 7.51 -12.76
N GLU A 19 -10.18 6.93 -13.93
CA GLU A 19 -9.64 5.60 -14.18
C GLU A 19 -8.12 5.58 -14.06
N ARG A 20 -7.49 6.60 -14.64
CA ARG A 20 -6.04 6.68 -14.58
C ARG A 20 -5.57 6.85 -13.14
N GLN A 21 -6.23 7.73 -12.40
CA GLN A 21 -5.88 7.95 -11.01
C GLN A 21 -6.08 6.69 -10.18
N PHE A 22 -7.14 5.97 -10.45
CA PHE A 22 -7.38 4.73 -9.74
C PHE A 22 -6.28 3.72 -10.01
N THR A 23 -5.86 3.60 -11.26
CA THR A 23 -4.79 2.68 -11.60
C THR A 23 -3.49 3.09 -10.93
N GLU A 24 -3.18 4.38 -10.94
CA GLU A 24 -1.97 4.87 -10.30
C GLU A 24 -1.98 4.61 -8.81
N LEU A 25 -3.11 4.84 -8.17
CA LEU A 25 -3.22 4.57 -6.74
C LEU A 25 -3.09 3.10 -6.44
N SER A 26 -3.69 2.27 -7.27
CA SER A 26 -3.58 0.82 -7.09
C SER A 26 -2.14 0.37 -7.19
N ASP A 27 -1.39 0.93 -8.12
CA ASP A 27 0.02 0.59 -8.25
C ASP A 27 0.81 1.01 -7.03
N ILE A 28 0.50 2.20 -6.51
CA ILE A 28 1.17 2.70 -5.32
C ILE A 28 0.89 1.80 -4.13
N VAL A 29 -0.37 1.45 -3.93
CA VAL A 29 -0.75 0.59 -2.82
C VAL A 29 -0.07 -0.77 -2.93
N PHE A 30 -0.03 -1.31 -4.13
CA PHE A 30 0.62 -2.60 -4.35
C PHE A 30 2.11 -2.52 -4.01
N GLY A 31 2.77 -1.44 -4.43
CA GLY A 31 4.17 -1.24 -4.10
C GLY A 31 4.40 -1.08 -2.61
N GLN A 32 3.51 -0.36 -1.95
CA GLN A 32 3.62 -0.19 -0.51
C GLN A 32 3.43 -1.51 0.23
N GLN A 33 2.51 -2.33 -0.25
CA GLN A 33 2.28 -3.63 0.36
C GLN A 33 3.53 -4.50 0.26
N LYS A 34 4.18 -4.47 -0.88
CA LYS A 34 5.42 -5.22 -1.05
C LYS A 34 6.52 -4.71 -0.14
N ALA A 35 6.61 -3.39 0.03
CA ALA A 35 7.59 -2.82 0.92
C ALA A 35 7.34 -3.23 2.36
N ILE A 36 6.08 -3.24 2.76
CA ILE A 36 5.72 -3.67 4.11
C ILE A 36 6.12 -5.12 4.34
N GLU A 37 5.83 -5.97 3.37
CA GLU A 37 6.19 -7.38 3.51
C GLU A 37 7.69 -7.59 3.61
N ALA A 38 8.45 -6.81 2.84
CA ALA A 38 9.90 -6.89 2.91
C ALA A 38 10.40 -6.46 4.27
N LEU A 39 9.85 -5.38 4.80
CA LEU A 39 10.24 -4.90 6.12
C LEU A 39 9.89 -5.90 7.20
N GLU A 40 8.74 -6.55 7.07
CA GLU A 40 8.36 -7.57 8.04
C GLU A 40 9.33 -8.73 8.04
N ARG A 41 9.77 -9.13 6.86
CA ARG A 41 10.76 -10.21 6.76
C ARG A 41 12.08 -9.81 7.40
N GLU A 42 12.49 -8.56 7.18
CA GLU A 42 13.73 -8.10 7.79
C GLU A 42 13.63 -8.05 9.29
N LEU A 43 12.49 -7.61 9.79
CA LEU A 43 12.28 -7.60 11.24
C LEU A 43 12.36 -9.00 11.81
N ALA A 44 11.75 -9.96 11.14
CA ALA A 44 11.82 -11.33 11.59
C ALA A 44 13.23 -11.84 11.62
N ASN A 45 14.02 -11.50 10.60
CA ASN A 45 15.41 -11.92 10.55
C ASN A 45 16.22 -11.30 11.67
N ILE A 46 15.99 -10.03 11.95
CA ILE A 46 16.69 -9.35 13.01
C ILE A 46 16.37 -9.99 14.36
N ARG A 47 15.12 -10.33 14.57
CA ARG A 47 14.74 -10.98 15.82
C ARG A 47 15.42 -12.32 16.00
N VAL A 48 15.51 -13.09 14.91
CA VAL A 48 16.18 -14.36 14.98
C VAL A 48 17.64 -14.18 15.34
N ARG A 49 18.30 -13.21 14.72
CA ARG A 49 19.71 -12.95 15.02
C ARG A 49 19.91 -12.53 16.47
N LEU A 50 19.02 -11.70 16.97
CA LEU A 50 19.14 -11.28 18.35
C LEU A 50 18.99 -12.45 19.30
N ARG A 51 18.09 -13.35 18.99
CA ARG A 51 17.96 -14.56 19.81
C ARG A 51 19.20 -15.42 19.77
N GLU A 52 19.78 -15.53 18.59
CA GLU A 52 21.00 -16.33 18.45
C GLU A 52 22.16 -15.73 19.20
N LEU A 53 22.17 -14.41 19.32
CA LEU A 53 23.21 -13.75 20.08
C LEU A 53 22.97 -13.83 21.58
N GLY A 54 21.82 -14.37 21.99
CA GLY A 54 21.56 -14.50 23.40
C GLY A 54 20.98 -13.29 24.06
N ASP A 55 20.67 -12.26 23.28
CA ASP A 55 20.06 -11.08 23.84
C ASP A 55 18.65 -11.41 24.27
N PRO A 56 18.27 -10.98 25.47
CA PRO A 56 16.89 -11.15 25.85
C PRO A 56 16.07 -10.19 25.03
N VAL A 57 15.56 -10.66 23.97
CA VAL A 57 14.64 -9.88 23.22
C VAL A 57 13.40 -9.85 24.05
N VAL A 58 13.21 -8.76 24.72
CA VAL A 58 11.97 -8.60 25.42
C VAL A 58 10.95 -8.47 24.38
N ASP A 59 10.20 -9.46 24.24
CA ASP A 59 9.16 -9.44 23.29
C ASP A 59 8.09 -8.53 23.80
N GLU A 60 8.26 -7.30 23.42
CA GLU A 60 7.32 -6.35 23.84
C GLU A 60 6.14 -6.35 22.99
N LYS A 61 5.75 -7.45 22.57
CA LYS A 61 4.60 -7.51 21.81
C LYS A 61 3.48 -6.89 22.57
N PRO A 62 2.92 -5.80 22.10
CA PRO A 62 1.80 -5.23 22.81
C PRO A 62 0.73 -6.29 22.90
N PRO A 63 0.04 -6.32 24.00
CA PRO A 63 -1.01 -7.30 24.12
C PRO A 63 -1.97 -7.16 22.98
N HIS A 64 -2.36 -8.25 22.48
CA HIS A 64 -3.31 -8.23 21.40
C HIS A 64 -4.67 -8.04 21.95
N TYR A 65 -5.40 -7.20 21.36
CA TYR A 65 -6.75 -6.93 21.79
C TYR A 65 -7.74 -7.46 20.80
#